data_b679af125fef2908122e1eb11d3f7877
#
_entry.id   b679af125fef2908122e1eb11d3f7877
#
_cell.length_a   1.000
_cell.length_b   1.000
_cell.length_c   1.000
_cell.angle_alpha   90.00
_cell.angle_beta   90.00
_cell.angle_gamma   90.00
#
_symmetry.space_group_name_H-M   'P 1'
#
loop_
_entity.id
_entity.type
_entity.pdbx_description
1 polymer ?
#
loop_
_entity_poly.entity_id
_entity_poly.type
_entity_poly.pdbx_seq_one_letter_code
_entity_poly.pdbx_strand_id
1 'polypeptide(L)'
;MNTLRLLFLTLLLMAMPIKGFSYTTGQIVGFGGLYYKVTSGTKNTLAFIGTDGSKTSTLNLPATVSDGKDVTFTVTSVDYYPGYSCQEMTGLVLPETVTSIEAYAL
;
A
#
# COMPACT_ATOMS: atom_id res chain seq x y z
N MET A 1 -38.72 2.34 -22.11
CA MET A 1 -37.67 2.75 -22.68
C MET A 1 -36.66 3.29 -21.84
N ASN A 2 -36.89 4.28 -21.11
CA ASN A 2 -35.90 4.81 -20.25
C ASN A 2 -35.43 3.82 -19.24
N THR A 3 -36.33 3.01 -18.76
CA THR A 3 -35.90 2.05 -17.78
C THR A 3 -34.92 1.10 -18.37
N LEU A 4 -35.08 0.81 -19.59
CA LEU A 4 -34.22 -0.11 -20.24
C LEU A 4 -32.84 0.46 -20.32
N ARG A 5 -32.72 1.72 -20.60
CA ARG A 5 -31.45 2.31 -20.67
C ARG A 5 -30.79 2.36 -19.35
N LEU A 6 -31.55 2.59 -18.32
CA LEU A 6 -31.00 2.64 -17.02
C LEU A 6 -30.44 1.31 -16.62
N LEU A 7 -31.12 0.27 -16.99
CA LEU A 7 -30.66 -1.04 -16.68
C LEU A 7 -29.35 -1.29 -17.35
N PHE A 8 -29.22 -0.87 -18.54
CA PHE A 8 -28.03 -1.11 -19.29
C PHE A 8 -26.85 -0.42 -18.62
N LEU A 9 -27.05 0.80 -18.18
CA LEU A 9 -25.99 1.50 -17.52
C LEU A 9 -25.59 0.85 -16.23
N THR A 10 -26.55 0.39 -15.49
CA THR A 10 -26.26 -0.27 -14.25
C THR A 10 -25.45 -1.50 -14.48
N LEU A 11 -25.80 -2.22 -15.48
CA LEU A 11 -25.10 -3.42 -15.78
C LEU A 11 -23.67 -3.12 -16.12
N LEU A 12 -23.43 -2.09 -16.85
CA LEU A 12 -22.13 -1.74 -17.23
C LEU A 12 -21.30 -1.41 -16.03
N LEU A 13 -21.85 -0.71 -15.11
CA LEU A 13 -21.15 -0.38 -13.92
C LEU A 13 -20.80 -1.59 -13.11
N MET A 14 -21.67 -2.54 -13.11
CA MET A 14 -21.40 -3.71 -12.36
C MET A 14 -20.28 -4.48 -12.93
N ALA A 15 -20.10 -4.44 -14.18
CA ALA A 15 -19.05 -5.20 -14.78
C ALA A 15 -17.69 -4.60 -14.47
N MET A 16 -17.62 -3.31 -14.28
CA MET A 16 -16.37 -2.72 -14.05
C MET A 16 -15.84 -2.75 -12.68
N PRO A 17 -16.59 -2.46 -11.76
CA PRO A 17 -16.09 -2.21 -10.46
C PRO A 17 -15.36 -3.27 -9.80
N ILE A 18 -15.42 -4.40 -10.28
CA ILE A 18 -14.76 -5.41 -9.66
C ILE A 18 -13.38 -5.10 -9.41
N LYS A 19 -12.76 -4.54 -10.37
CA LYS A 19 -11.43 -4.25 -10.18
C LYS A 19 -11.25 -2.85 -9.87
N GLY A 20 -12.27 -2.22 -9.45
CA GLY A 20 -12.23 -0.83 -9.26
C GLY A 20 -11.32 -0.38 -8.20
N PHE A 21 -10.85 -1.30 -7.38
CA PHE A 21 -10.02 -0.89 -6.40
C PHE A 21 -8.63 -1.09 -6.72
N SER A 22 -8.21 -1.17 -7.93
CA SER A 22 -6.84 -1.35 -8.30
C SER A 22 -6.03 -0.22 -7.77
N TYR A 23 -4.87 -0.51 -7.30
CA TYR A 23 -3.94 0.49 -6.81
C TYR A 23 -2.97 0.85 -7.94
N THR A 24 -2.54 2.10 -7.95
CA THR A 24 -1.67 2.58 -9.01
C THR A 24 -0.24 2.62 -8.52
N THR A 25 0.68 2.21 -9.35
CA THR A 25 2.10 2.28 -9.02
C THR A 25 2.46 3.72 -8.67
N GLY A 26 3.11 3.90 -7.55
CA GLY A 26 3.46 5.22 -7.04
C GLY A 26 2.50 5.79 -6.04
N GLN A 27 1.34 5.17 -5.86
CA GLN A 27 0.33 5.66 -4.94
C GLN A 27 0.80 5.47 -3.50
N ILE A 28 0.50 6.43 -2.64
CA ILE A 28 0.85 6.32 -1.22
C ILE A 28 -0.38 5.82 -0.48
N VAL A 29 -0.19 4.81 0.35
CA VAL A 29 -1.28 4.23 1.12
C VAL A 29 -0.84 4.08 2.57
N GLY A 30 -1.78 4.10 3.49
CA GLY A 30 -1.51 3.96 4.92
C GLY A 30 -2.31 2.81 5.48
N PHE A 31 -1.64 1.94 6.23
CA PHE A 31 -2.29 0.84 6.87
C PHE A 31 -1.71 0.70 8.28
N GLY A 32 -2.57 0.80 9.29
CA GLY A 32 -2.13 0.59 10.65
C GLY A 32 -1.10 1.59 11.18
N GLY A 33 -1.11 2.79 10.66
CA GLY A 33 -0.14 3.80 11.10
C GLY A 33 1.18 3.72 10.37
N LEU A 34 1.32 2.81 9.43
CA LEU A 34 2.51 2.68 8.63
C LEU A 34 2.17 3.09 7.21
N TYR A 35 3.10 3.74 6.54
CA TYR A 35 2.85 4.26 5.21
C TYR A 35 3.72 3.57 4.18
N TYR A 36 3.16 3.40 3.01
CA TYR A 36 3.80 2.63 1.95
C TYR A 36 3.58 3.28 0.60
N LYS A 37 4.47 3.00 -0.32
CA LYS A 37 4.30 3.41 -1.71
C LYS A 37 4.06 2.14 -2.52
N VAL A 38 3.07 2.13 -3.36
CA VAL A 38 2.78 0.98 -4.21
C VAL A 38 3.85 0.91 -5.29
N THR A 39 4.63 -0.16 -5.29
CA THR A 39 5.70 -0.30 -6.27
C THR A 39 5.22 -1.05 -7.51
N SER A 40 4.17 -1.83 -7.39
CA SER A 40 3.53 -2.43 -8.55
C SER A 40 2.06 -2.65 -8.24
N GLY A 41 1.21 -1.98 -8.97
CA GLY A 41 -0.23 -2.13 -8.78
C GLY A 41 -0.74 -3.46 -9.30
N THR A 42 -0.03 -4.09 -10.21
CA THR A 42 -0.46 -5.38 -10.74
C THR A 42 0.06 -6.54 -9.93
N LYS A 43 1.24 -6.41 -9.32
CA LYS A 43 1.80 -7.46 -8.51
C LYS A 43 1.53 -7.25 -7.04
N ASN A 44 0.92 -6.15 -6.68
CA ASN A 44 0.56 -5.83 -5.31
C ASN A 44 1.77 -5.82 -4.40
N THR A 45 2.77 -5.06 -4.77
CA THR A 45 3.96 -4.92 -3.94
C THR A 45 4.08 -3.51 -3.39
N LEU A 46 4.66 -3.40 -2.21
CA LEU A 46 4.79 -2.13 -1.52
C LEU A 46 6.21 -1.89 -1.07
N ALA A 47 6.56 -0.61 -1.00
CA ALA A 47 7.78 -0.18 -0.33
C ALA A 47 7.35 0.53 0.94
N PHE A 48 7.95 0.18 2.07
CA PHE A 48 7.65 0.88 3.32
C PHE A 48 8.40 2.21 3.28
N ILE A 49 7.70 3.30 3.55
CA ILE A 49 8.32 4.62 3.49
C ILE A 49 8.37 5.31 4.86
N GLY A 50 7.87 4.66 5.88
CA GLY A 50 8.00 5.21 7.23
C GLY A 50 6.68 5.49 7.90
N THR A 51 6.74 6.32 8.93
CA THR A 51 5.55 6.69 9.68
C THR A 51 5.42 8.20 9.69
N ASP A 52 4.40 8.70 10.32
CA ASP A 52 4.21 10.13 10.44
C ASP A 52 4.94 10.67 11.69
N GLY A 53 5.80 9.87 12.29
CA GLY A 53 6.53 10.29 13.47
C GLY A 53 5.88 9.84 14.78
N SER A 54 4.75 9.18 14.69
CA SER A 54 4.04 8.76 15.89
C SER A 54 4.56 7.45 16.46
N LYS A 55 5.34 6.70 15.70
CA LYS A 55 5.88 5.43 16.16
C LYS A 55 7.31 5.62 16.63
N THR A 56 7.54 5.40 17.91
CA THR A 56 8.85 5.67 18.48
C THR A 56 9.52 4.43 19.08
N SER A 57 8.85 3.28 19.05
CA SER A 57 9.45 2.06 19.57
C SER A 57 9.89 1.18 18.42
N THR A 58 10.40 0.00 18.75
CA THR A 58 10.82 -0.93 17.72
C THR A 58 9.60 -1.41 16.94
N LEU A 59 9.74 -1.43 15.63
CA LEU A 59 8.68 -1.86 14.74
C LEU A 59 9.07 -3.13 14.03
N ASN A 60 8.16 -4.09 14.04
CA ASN A 60 8.33 -5.28 13.23
C ASN A 60 7.53 -5.07 11.95
N LEU A 61 8.23 -4.85 10.86
CA LEU A 61 7.56 -4.55 9.59
C LEU A 61 6.89 -5.83 9.09
N PRO A 62 5.62 -5.79 8.75
CA PRO A 62 4.95 -7.00 8.27
C PRO A 62 5.39 -7.38 6.88
N ALA A 63 5.40 -8.66 6.59
CA ALA A 63 5.73 -9.14 5.25
C ALA A 63 4.58 -8.88 4.28
N THR A 64 3.36 -8.95 4.77
CA THR A 64 2.18 -8.73 3.94
C THR A 64 1.21 -7.81 4.65
N VAL A 65 0.43 -7.10 3.87
CA VAL A 65 -0.55 -6.15 4.38
C VAL A 65 -1.82 -6.31 3.57
N SER A 66 -2.94 -6.45 4.27
CA SER A 66 -4.23 -6.55 3.60
C SER A 66 -4.93 -5.21 3.67
N ASP A 67 -5.63 -4.85 2.62
CA ASP A 67 -6.41 -3.61 2.62
C ASP A 67 -7.79 -3.84 3.26
N GLY A 68 -8.02 -5.07 3.75
CA GLY A 68 -9.30 -5.37 4.38
C GLY A 68 -10.40 -5.68 3.39
N LYS A 69 -10.08 -5.67 2.12
CA LYS A 69 -11.06 -5.96 1.09
C LYS A 69 -10.59 -7.13 0.26
N ASP A 70 -10.05 -6.87 -0.90
CA ASP A 70 -9.65 -7.93 -1.79
C ASP A 70 -8.17 -8.04 -2.02
N VAL A 71 -7.39 -7.09 -1.59
CA VAL A 71 -5.99 -7.04 -1.99
C VAL A 71 -5.08 -7.31 -0.81
N THR A 72 -4.13 -8.21 -1.01
CA THR A 72 -3.05 -8.44 -0.06
C THR A 72 -1.77 -8.04 -0.75
N PHE A 73 -1.03 -7.16 -0.11
CA PHE A 73 0.23 -6.68 -0.66
C PHE A 73 1.39 -7.37 0.00
N THR A 74 2.50 -7.44 -0.70
CA THR A 74 3.76 -7.93 -0.15
C THR A 74 4.73 -6.76 -0.04
N VAL A 75 5.35 -6.61 1.12
CA VAL A 75 6.31 -5.53 1.33
C VAL A 75 7.68 -6.01 0.88
N THR A 76 8.24 -5.36 -0.12
CA THR A 76 9.45 -5.83 -0.76
C THR A 76 10.64 -4.90 -0.63
N SER A 77 10.42 -3.67 -0.18
CA SER A 77 11.54 -2.74 -0.04
C SER A 77 11.26 -1.69 1.03
N VAL A 78 12.29 -0.94 1.38
CA VAL A 78 12.18 0.22 2.27
C VAL A 78 12.73 1.39 1.49
N ASP A 79 11.93 2.41 1.29
CA ASP A 79 12.28 3.54 0.46
C ASP A 79 12.18 4.85 1.23
N TYR A 80 12.82 5.87 0.72
CA TYR A 80 12.70 7.21 1.26
C TYR A 80 11.55 7.93 0.55
N TYR A 81 10.76 8.69 1.32
CA TYR A 81 9.72 9.51 0.72
C TYR A 81 9.55 10.75 1.60
N PRO A 82 9.51 11.95 1.04
CA PRO A 82 9.37 13.16 1.84
C PRO A 82 8.08 13.16 2.65
N GLY A 83 8.17 13.55 3.90
CA GLY A 83 7.00 13.63 4.76
C GLY A 83 6.81 12.41 5.65
N TYR A 84 7.58 11.36 5.42
CA TYR A 84 7.50 10.18 6.25
C TYR A 84 8.90 9.83 6.73
N SER A 85 9.00 9.15 7.85
CA SER A 85 10.32 8.93 8.43
C SER A 85 10.36 7.65 9.22
N CYS A 86 11.54 7.04 9.25
CA CYS A 86 11.81 5.89 10.08
C CYS A 86 12.71 6.29 11.25
N GLN A 87 13.09 7.55 11.36
CA GLN A 87 14.11 7.95 12.31
C GLN A 87 13.65 8.02 13.74
N GLU A 88 12.35 8.13 13.96
CA GLU A 88 11.84 8.23 15.31
C GLU A 88 11.75 6.88 16.00
N MET A 89 11.86 5.82 15.25
CA MET A 89 11.75 4.48 15.82
C MET A 89 13.07 4.04 16.39
N THR A 90 13.05 3.24 17.45
CA THR A 90 14.27 2.76 18.08
C THR A 90 14.83 1.55 17.34
N GLY A 91 14.04 0.92 16.53
CA GLY A 91 14.52 -0.19 15.72
C GLY A 91 13.51 -0.61 14.67
N LEU A 92 13.97 -1.28 13.65
CA LEU A 92 13.12 -1.73 12.58
C LEU A 92 13.53 -3.16 12.23
N VAL A 93 12.61 -4.09 12.38
CA VAL A 93 12.86 -5.48 12.04
C VAL A 93 12.23 -5.75 10.70
N LEU A 94 13.01 -6.21 9.75
CA LEU A 94 12.54 -6.40 8.39
C LEU A 94 12.15 -7.85 8.13
N PRO A 95 11.08 -8.07 7.37
CA PRO A 95 10.68 -9.43 7.02
C PRO A 95 11.55 -9.94 5.88
N GLU A 96 11.50 -11.23 5.64
CA GLU A 96 12.29 -11.82 4.59
C GLU A 96 11.90 -11.36 3.20
N THR A 97 10.70 -10.83 3.07
CA THR A 97 10.23 -10.36 1.76
C THR A 97 10.92 -9.08 1.31
N VAL A 98 11.57 -8.37 2.23
CA VAL A 98 12.26 -7.13 1.87
C VAL A 98 13.62 -7.49 1.31
N THR A 99 13.85 -7.11 0.07
CA THR A 99 15.08 -7.44 -0.62
C THR A 99 15.92 -6.22 -0.97
N SER A 100 15.41 -5.02 -0.73
CA SER A 100 16.20 -3.83 -1.00
C SER A 100 15.85 -2.70 -0.04
N ILE A 101 16.82 -1.84 0.25
CA ILE A 101 16.62 -0.67 1.05
C ILE A 101 17.26 0.48 0.27
N GLU A 102 16.45 1.49 -0.01
CA GLU A 102 16.91 2.58 -0.82
C GLU A 102 17.80 3.52 0.00
N ALA A 103 18.67 4.24 -0.68
CA ALA A 103 19.53 5.21 0.00
C ALA A 103 18.68 6.24 0.73
N TYR A 104 19.12 6.63 1.91
CA TYR A 104 18.44 7.61 2.75
C TYR A 104 17.11 7.14 3.31
N ALA A 105 16.76 5.88 3.15
CA ALA A 105 15.50 5.38 3.68
C ALA A 105 15.53 5.31 5.21
N LEU A 106 16.67 5.07 5.79
CA LEU A 106 16.79 4.91 7.23
C LEU A 106 17.69 5.96 7.89
#